data_d4b6f06c34f46dafda6d56753f694c03
#
_entry.id   d4b6f06c34f46dafda6d56753f694c03
#
_cell.length_a   1.000
_cell.length_b   1.000
_cell.length_c   1.000
_cell.angle_alpha   90.00
_cell.angle_beta   90.00
_cell.angle_gamma   90.00
#
_symmetry.space_group_name_H-M   'P 1'
#
loop_
_entity.id
_entity.type
_entity.pdbx_description
1 polymer ?
#
loop_
_entity_poly.entity_id
_entity_poly.type
_entity_poly.pdbx_seq_one_letter_code
_entity_poly.pdbx_strand_id
1 'polypeptide(L)'
;TLGKFTAELFEDKVPKTVANFVGLAEGSKEWTHPKTKAKSKTPYYDGIIFHRVIDGFVIQGGDPLGLGYGGPGYNFEDEFHPSLRHDRAGILSMANAGPGTNGSQFFITHIVTDWLDGKHTVFGKVLKGQDVVNNTKQGDQLKSVTISEE
;
A
#
# COMPACT_ATOMS: atom_id res chain seq x y z
N THR A 1 -2.27 -2.99 20.58
CA THR A 1 -1.74 -2.56 19.28
C THR A 1 -0.23 -2.79 19.24
N LEU A 2 0.28 -2.98 18.03
CA LEU A 2 1.73 -3.12 17.81
C LEU A 2 2.44 -1.77 17.79
N GLY A 3 1.70 -0.66 17.67
CA GLY A 3 2.24 0.68 17.57
C GLY A 3 2.07 1.26 16.17
N LYS A 4 2.88 2.27 15.87
CA LYS A 4 2.82 2.93 14.56
C LYS A 4 4.16 2.90 13.85
N PHE A 5 4.12 3.00 12.53
CA PHE A 5 5.31 3.22 11.74
C PHE A 5 5.10 4.43 10.84
N THR A 6 6.18 5.05 10.44
CA THR A 6 6.18 6.24 9.60
C THR A 6 6.91 5.94 8.30
N ALA A 7 6.33 6.36 7.20
CA ALA A 7 6.91 6.14 5.88
C ALA A 7 6.97 7.45 5.10
N GLU A 8 7.98 7.56 4.25
CA GLU A 8 8.09 8.64 3.27
C GLU A 8 7.45 8.16 1.96
N LEU A 9 6.66 9.02 1.33
CA LEU A 9 6.09 8.77 0.01
C LEU A 9 6.84 9.58 -1.04
N PHE A 10 7.13 8.97 -2.19
CA PHE A 10 7.98 9.56 -3.23
C PHE A 10 7.16 10.35 -4.25
N GLU A 11 6.52 11.41 -3.81
CA GLU A 11 5.61 12.21 -4.62
C GLU A 11 6.27 12.80 -5.86
N ASP A 12 7.52 13.22 -5.76
CA ASP A 12 8.27 13.83 -6.86
C ASP A 12 8.63 12.83 -7.97
N LYS A 13 8.77 11.55 -7.64
CA LYS A 13 9.19 10.51 -8.59
C LYS A 13 8.04 9.68 -9.13
N VAL A 14 7.02 9.45 -8.33
CA VAL A 14 5.83 8.67 -8.72
C VAL A 14 4.56 9.41 -8.29
N PRO A 15 4.31 10.58 -8.89
CA PRO A 15 3.23 11.45 -8.43
C PRO A 15 1.84 10.84 -8.54
N LYS A 16 1.56 10.05 -9.58
CA LYS A 16 0.24 9.44 -9.78
C LYS A 16 -0.06 8.39 -8.70
N THR A 17 0.91 7.54 -8.43
CA THR A 17 0.76 6.48 -7.44
C THR A 17 0.62 7.06 -6.04
N VAL A 18 1.43 8.06 -5.70
CA VAL A 18 1.34 8.73 -4.39
C VAL A 18 0.02 9.48 -4.27
N ALA A 19 -0.41 10.20 -5.31
CA ALA A 19 -1.70 10.91 -5.28
C ALA A 19 -2.86 9.95 -5.05
N ASN A 20 -2.83 8.77 -5.66
CA ASN A 20 -3.85 7.75 -5.46
C ASN A 20 -3.87 7.29 -3.99
N PHE A 21 -2.71 6.92 -3.46
CA PHE A 21 -2.62 6.45 -2.08
C PHE A 21 -3.07 7.53 -1.08
N VAL A 22 -2.57 8.76 -1.24
CA VAL A 22 -2.92 9.87 -0.37
C VAL A 22 -4.41 10.19 -0.44
N GLY A 23 -4.97 10.25 -1.65
CA GLY A 23 -6.40 10.53 -1.84
C GLY A 23 -7.29 9.47 -1.19
N LEU A 24 -6.92 8.21 -1.31
CA LEU A 24 -7.67 7.13 -0.65
C LEU A 24 -7.50 7.21 0.87
N ALA A 25 -6.27 7.41 1.34
CA ALA A 25 -5.98 7.45 2.78
C ALA A 25 -6.73 8.58 3.48
N GLU A 26 -6.77 9.76 2.87
CA GLU A 26 -7.44 10.93 3.42
C GLU A 26 -8.96 10.93 3.21
N GLY A 27 -9.44 10.13 2.27
CA GLY A 27 -10.85 10.10 1.92
C GLY A 27 -11.26 11.21 0.94
N SER A 28 -10.30 11.90 0.33
CA SER A 28 -10.59 12.96 -0.66
C SER A 28 -10.86 12.42 -2.06
N LYS A 29 -10.47 11.19 -2.32
CA LYS A 29 -10.70 10.51 -3.61
C LYS A 29 -11.88 9.57 -3.49
N GLU A 30 -12.82 9.66 -4.43
CA GLU A 30 -13.98 8.76 -4.46
C GLU A 30 -13.54 7.33 -4.80
N TRP A 31 -14.12 6.36 -4.11
CA TRP A 31 -13.91 4.95 -4.35
C TRP A 31 -15.23 4.20 -4.26
N THR A 32 -15.28 3.02 -4.85
CA THR A 32 -16.48 2.19 -4.89
C THR A 32 -16.21 0.91 -4.12
N HIS A 33 -17.09 0.60 -3.15
CA HIS A 33 -16.95 -0.62 -2.36
C HIS A 33 -17.18 -1.84 -3.26
N PRO A 34 -16.26 -2.82 -3.28
CA PRO A 34 -16.35 -3.93 -4.22
C PRO A 34 -17.55 -4.86 -4.00
N LYS A 35 -18.08 -4.91 -2.79
CA LYS A 35 -19.22 -5.76 -2.46
C LYS A 35 -20.56 -5.03 -2.61
N THR A 36 -20.68 -3.87 -1.96
CA THR A 36 -21.94 -3.12 -1.92
C THR A 36 -22.17 -2.24 -3.14
N LYS A 37 -21.10 -1.94 -3.89
CA LYS A 37 -21.09 -1.01 -5.02
C LYS A 37 -21.42 0.42 -4.64
N ALA A 38 -21.42 0.73 -3.35
CA ALA A 38 -21.64 2.09 -2.87
C ALA A 38 -20.39 2.94 -3.10
N LYS A 39 -20.59 4.17 -3.56
CA LYS A 39 -19.52 5.15 -3.73
C LYS A 39 -19.30 5.90 -2.42
N SER A 40 -18.05 6.22 -2.12
CA SER A 40 -17.70 6.88 -0.87
C SER A 40 -16.51 7.81 -1.05
N LYS A 41 -16.45 8.84 -0.20
CA LYS A 41 -15.30 9.72 -0.03
C LYS A 41 -14.90 9.74 1.44
N THR A 42 -14.63 8.58 1.99
CA THR A 42 -14.16 8.41 3.38
C THR A 42 -12.79 7.79 3.37
N PRO A 43 -12.02 7.90 4.48
CA PRO A 43 -10.69 7.27 4.56
C PRO A 43 -10.76 5.77 4.26
N TYR A 44 -10.14 5.40 3.15
CA TYR A 44 -10.27 4.05 2.58
C TYR A 44 -9.57 2.98 3.41
N TYR A 45 -8.37 3.29 3.90
CA TYR A 45 -7.53 2.29 4.57
C TYR A 45 -7.88 2.06 6.04
N ASP A 46 -8.71 2.90 6.63
CA ASP A 46 -9.06 2.78 8.05
C ASP A 46 -9.79 1.46 8.30
N GLY A 47 -9.26 0.66 9.21
CA GLY A 47 -9.87 -0.60 9.59
C GLY A 47 -9.60 -1.78 8.68
N ILE A 48 -8.85 -1.60 7.59
CA ILE A 48 -8.52 -2.70 6.67
C ILE A 48 -7.42 -3.58 7.27
N ILE A 49 -7.53 -4.89 7.07
CA ILE A 49 -6.55 -5.84 7.61
C ILE A 49 -5.39 -6.06 6.63
N PHE A 50 -4.26 -6.50 7.18
CA PHE A 50 -3.19 -7.09 6.40
C PHE A 50 -3.57 -8.55 6.13
N HIS A 51 -4.19 -8.78 4.99
CA HIS A 51 -4.79 -10.07 4.65
C HIS A 51 -3.79 -11.12 4.20
N ARG A 52 -2.55 -10.72 3.89
CA ARG A 52 -1.50 -11.63 3.46
C ARG A 52 -0.19 -11.19 4.09
N VAL A 53 0.32 -12.01 5.01
CA VAL A 53 1.61 -11.76 5.67
C VAL A 53 2.48 -13.01 5.48
N ILE A 54 3.65 -12.81 4.90
CA ILE A 54 4.62 -13.89 4.71
C ILE A 54 5.89 -13.45 5.44
N ASP A 55 6.19 -14.13 6.55
CA ASP A 55 7.39 -13.88 7.34
C ASP A 55 8.64 -13.92 6.48
N GLY A 56 9.52 -12.92 6.68
CA GLY A 56 10.74 -12.82 5.91
C GLY A 56 10.55 -12.41 4.46
N PHE A 57 9.36 -11.90 4.11
CA PHE A 57 9.07 -11.43 2.76
C PHE A 57 8.30 -10.11 2.79
N VAL A 58 6.99 -10.13 2.98
CA VAL A 58 6.14 -8.92 2.93
C VAL A 58 4.94 -8.99 3.86
N ILE A 59 4.39 -7.81 4.18
CA ILE A 59 3.02 -7.67 4.67
C ILE A 59 2.20 -6.96 3.58
N GLN A 60 1.03 -7.47 3.27
CA GLN A 60 0.18 -6.95 2.20
C GLN A 60 -1.22 -6.63 2.73
N GLY A 61 -1.73 -5.47 2.37
CA GLY A 61 -3.06 -5.01 2.75
C GLY A 61 -3.66 -4.10 1.69
N GLY A 62 -4.74 -3.40 2.06
CA GLY A 62 -5.38 -2.44 1.16
C GLY A 62 -6.57 -2.99 0.40
N ASP A 63 -7.05 -4.17 0.74
CA ASP A 63 -8.27 -4.76 0.15
C ASP A 63 -9.41 -4.65 1.17
N PRO A 64 -10.49 -3.89 0.87
CA PRO A 64 -11.62 -3.78 1.79
C PRO A 64 -12.31 -5.10 2.11
N LEU A 65 -12.20 -6.09 1.22
CA LEU A 65 -12.74 -7.42 1.46
C LEU A 65 -11.80 -8.30 2.28
N GLY A 66 -10.52 -7.97 2.35
CA GLY A 66 -9.54 -8.78 3.04
C GLY A 66 -9.27 -10.13 2.38
N LEU A 67 -9.52 -10.27 1.09
CA LEU A 67 -9.44 -11.54 0.36
C LEU A 67 -8.37 -11.56 -0.73
N GLY A 68 -7.86 -10.38 -1.13
CA GLY A 68 -6.80 -10.26 -2.12
C GLY A 68 -7.25 -9.86 -3.51
N TYR A 69 -8.55 -9.83 -3.79
CA TYR A 69 -9.08 -9.45 -5.10
C TYR A 69 -9.96 -8.21 -5.09
N GLY A 70 -10.16 -7.60 -3.94
CA GLY A 70 -10.92 -6.36 -3.83
C GLY A 70 -10.07 -5.14 -4.13
N GLY A 71 -10.73 -4.02 -4.36
CA GLY A 71 -10.05 -2.77 -4.67
C GLY A 71 -11.02 -1.59 -4.68
N PRO A 72 -10.56 -0.43 -5.15
CA PRO A 72 -11.33 0.82 -5.04
C PRO A 72 -12.31 1.04 -6.19
N GLY A 73 -12.47 0.08 -7.09
CA GLY A 73 -13.38 0.18 -8.22
C GLY A 73 -12.75 0.70 -9.50
N TYR A 74 -11.43 0.81 -9.54
CA TYR A 74 -10.68 1.24 -10.72
C TYR A 74 -9.27 0.65 -10.70
N ASN A 75 -8.61 0.67 -11.84
CA ASN A 75 -7.20 0.34 -11.97
C ASN A 75 -6.47 1.51 -12.61
N PHE A 76 -5.16 1.60 -12.37
CA PHE A 76 -4.32 2.58 -13.05
C PHE A 76 -2.97 1.96 -13.42
N GLU A 77 -2.26 2.66 -14.30
CA GLU A 77 -1.02 2.20 -14.90
C GLU A 77 0.15 2.14 -13.91
N ASP A 78 1.14 1.33 -14.23
CA ASP A 78 2.38 1.29 -13.48
C ASP A 78 3.16 2.59 -13.66
N GLU A 79 3.94 2.94 -12.65
CA GLU A 79 4.75 4.16 -12.64
C GLU A 79 6.13 3.81 -12.11
N PHE A 80 6.98 3.28 -13.00
CA PHE A 80 8.32 2.86 -12.62
C PHE A 80 9.31 4.02 -12.71
N HIS A 81 10.21 4.10 -11.74
CA HIS A 81 11.29 5.06 -11.74
C HIS A 81 12.60 4.32 -11.53
N PRO A 82 13.66 4.59 -12.35
CA PRO A 82 14.90 3.80 -12.28
C PRO A 82 15.62 3.85 -10.94
N SER A 83 15.42 4.91 -10.16
CA SER A 83 16.04 5.03 -8.83
C SER A 83 15.23 4.37 -7.72
N LEU A 84 14.01 3.90 -8.00
CA LEU A 84 13.14 3.29 -7.00
C LEU A 84 13.09 1.79 -7.19
N ARG A 85 13.72 1.08 -6.26
CA ARG A 85 13.89 -0.38 -6.34
C ARG A 85 13.49 -1.03 -5.02
N HIS A 86 13.24 -2.32 -5.09
CA HIS A 86 12.98 -3.16 -3.90
C HIS A 86 14.32 -3.59 -3.29
N ASP A 87 15.12 -2.63 -2.88
CA ASP A 87 16.53 -2.82 -2.51
C ASP A 87 16.79 -2.90 -1.01
N ARG A 88 15.74 -2.92 -0.20
CA ARG A 88 15.86 -2.95 1.27
C ARG A 88 14.56 -3.41 1.92
N ALA A 89 14.63 -3.69 3.22
CA ALA A 89 13.44 -3.83 4.04
C ALA A 89 12.70 -2.49 4.15
N GLY A 90 11.38 -2.53 4.26
CA GLY A 90 10.59 -1.33 4.46
C GLY A 90 10.18 -0.58 3.19
N ILE A 91 10.28 -1.23 2.04
CA ILE A 91 9.81 -0.64 0.78
C ILE A 91 8.29 -0.77 0.68
N LEU A 92 7.62 0.34 0.39
CA LEU A 92 6.19 0.37 0.07
C LEU A 92 6.04 0.27 -1.44
N SER A 93 5.29 -0.73 -1.89
CA SER A 93 5.12 -1.02 -3.31
C SER A 93 3.69 -1.48 -3.59
N MET A 94 3.21 -1.25 -4.80
CA MET A 94 1.84 -1.60 -5.18
C MET A 94 1.72 -3.07 -5.54
N ALA A 95 0.78 -3.76 -4.91
CA ALA A 95 0.36 -5.08 -5.36
C ALA A 95 -0.44 -4.93 -6.66
N ASN A 96 -0.37 -5.95 -7.52
CA ASN A 96 -1.11 -5.94 -8.77
C ASN A 96 -1.37 -7.37 -9.26
N ALA A 97 -2.18 -7.48 -10.30
CA ALA A 97 -2.51 -8.75 -10.97
C ALA A 97 -1.94 -8.77 -12.40
N GLY A 98 -0.86 -8.04 -12.63
CA GLY A 98 -0.20 -7.88 -13.92
C GLY A 98 -0.06 -6.42 -14.31
N PRO A 99 0.47 -6.11 -15.50
CA PRO A 99 0.68 -4.73 -15.93
C PRO A 99 -0.61 -3.91 -15.91
N GLY A 100 -0.52 -2.68 -15.38
CA GLY A 100 -1.62 -1.72 -15.42
C GLY A 100 -2.81 -2.06 -14.52
N THR A 101 -2.61 -2.86 -13.49
CA THR A 101 -3.70 -3.28 -12.59
C THR A 101 -3.56 -2.76 -11.17
N ASN A 102 -2.92 -1.60 -10.99
CA ASN A 102 -2.81 -0.98 -9.68
C ASN A 102 -4.17 -0.44 -9.22
N GLY A 103 -4.45 -0.62 -7.95
CA GLY A 103 -5.68 -0.09 -7.34
C GLY A 103 -5.37 0.46 -5.96
N SER A 104 -5.64 -0.33 -4.93
CA SER A 104 -5.43 0.10 -3.54
C SER A 104 -4.53 -0.84 -2.75
N GLN A 105 -4.33 -2.06 -3.19
CA GLN A 105 -3.51 -3.01 -2.44
C GLN A 105 -2.04 -2.66 -2.54
N PHE A 106 -1.34 -2.77 -1.43
CA PHE A 106 0.08 -2.48 -1.34
C PHE A 106 0.75 -3.51 -0.43
N PHE A 107 2.07 -3.58 -0.52
CA PHE A 107 2.85 -4.39 0.41
C PHE A 107 4.04 -3.59 0.94
N ILE A 108 4.53 -4.02 2.10
CA ILE A 108 5.71 -3.46 2.73
C ILE A 108 6.68 -4.62 2.95
N THR A 109 7.93 -4.46 2.50
CA THR A 109 8.89 -5.55 2.51
C THR A 109 9.57 -5.75 3.85
N HIS A 110 9.90 -7.01 4.15
CA HIS A 110 10.73 -7.39 5.29
C HIS A 110 12.21 -7.50 4.89
N ILE A 111 12.48 -7.70 3.60
CA ILE A 111 13.83 -7.96 3.07
C ILE A 111 13.98 -7.27 1.71
N VAL A 112 15.16 -7.38 1.12
CA VAL A 112 15.37 -7.05 -0.30
C VAL A 112 14.55 -8.01 -1.16
N THR A 113 13.75 -7.46 -2.10
CA THR A 113 12.91 -8.25 -3.01
C THR A 113 13.14 -7.78 -4.45
N ASP A 114 14.40 -7.79 -4.88
CA ASP A 114 14.83 -7.18 -6.15
C ASP A 114 14.22 -7.84 -7.39
N TRP A 115 13.73 -9.08 -7.30
CA TRP A 115 13.01 -9.74 -8.39
C TRP A 115 11.66 -9.08 -8.71
N LEU A 116 11.20 -8.17 -7.85
CA LEU A 116 9.95 -7.41 -8.08
C LEU A 116 10.18 -6.11 -8.84
N ASP A 117 11.44 -5.72 -9.04
CA ASP A 117 11.77 -4.49 -9.78
C ASP A 117 11.23 -4.57 -11.21
N GLY A 118 10.63 -3.47 -11.69
CA GLY A 118 10.03 -3.42 -13.02
C GLY A 118 8.69 -4.12 -13.14
N LYS A 119 8.17 -4.70 -12.07
CA LYS A 119 6.87 -5.39 -12.04
C LYS A 119 5.88 -4.74 -11.09
N HIS A 120 6.38 -4.11 -10.04
CA HIS A 120 5.58 -3.43 -9.02
C HIS A 120 6.09 -2.01 -8.81
N THR A 121 5.17 -1.07 -8.64
CA THR A 121 5.52 0.34 -8.47
C THR A 121 5.91 0.63 -7.03
N VAL A 122 7.19 0.93 -6.82
CA VAL A 122 7.70 1.41 -5.52
C VAL A 122 7.25 2.86 -5.34
N PHE A 123 6.62 3.17 -4.22
CA PHE A 123 6.13 4.53 -3.97
C PHE A 123 6.50 5.11 -2.60
N GLY A 124 7.17 4.35 -1.76
CA GLY A 124 7.57 4.85 -0.44
C GLY A 124 8.57 3.94 0.26
N LYS A 125 9.01 4.40 1.42
CA LYS A 125 9.88 3.61 2.31
C LYS A 125 9.57 3.92 3.76
N VAL A 126 9.73 2.92 4.63
CA VAL A 126 9.58 3.09 6.08
C VAL A 126 10.77 3.87 6.62
N LEU A 127 10.48 4.92 7.39
CA LEU A 127 11.49 5.75 8.07
C LEU A 127 11.69 5.32 9.51
N LYS A 128 10.59 4.97 10.20
CA LYS A 128 10.59 4.56 11.61
C LYS A 128 9.56 3.47 11.81
N GLY A 129 9.84 2.52 12.67
CA GLY A 129 8.88 1.48 13.03
C GLY A 129 8.96 0.23 12.16
N GLN A 130 10.12 -0.07 11.58
CA GLN A 130 10.29 -1.32 10.83
C GLN A 130 9.99 -2.54 11.70
N ASP A 131 10.24 -2.46 13.02
CA ASP A 131 9.90 -3.53 13.95
C ASP A 131 8.39 -3.76 14.01
N VAL A 132 7.57 -2.72 13.90
CA VAL A 132 6.11 -2.86 13.83
C VAL A 132 5.72 -3.62 12.56
N VAL A 133 6.32 -3.26 11.43
CA VAL A 133 6.11 -3.96 10.16
C VAL A 133 6.50 -5.44 10.30
N ASN A 134 7.67 -5.69 10.87
CA ASN A 134 8.19 -7.06 11.03
C ASN A 134 7.34 -7.91 11.97
N ASN A 135 6.67 -7.29 12.94
CA ASN A 135 5.84 -7.99 13.93
C ASN A 135 4.36 -8.07 13.52
N THR A 136 3.97 -7.45 12.42
CA THR A 136 2.60 -7.51 11.91
C THR A 136 2.28 -8.94 11.46
N LYS A 137 1.11 -9.43 11.87
CA LYS A 137 0.64 -10.79 11.56
C LYS A 137 -0.58 -10.74 10.68
N GLN A 138 -0.82 -11.82 9.96
CA GLN A 138 -1.98 -11.93 9.11
C GLN A 138 -3.26 -11.72 9.91
N GLY A 139 -4.11 -10.81 9.43
CA GLY A 139 -5.33 -10.42 10.11
C GLY A 139 -5.20 -9.18 10.99
N ASP A 140 -3.98 -8.69 11.24
CA ASP A 140 -3.79 -7.45 11.98
C ASP A 140 -4.39 -6.28 11.23
N GLN A 141 -4.98 -5.35 11.98
CA GLN A 141 -5.74 -4.24 11.40
C GLN A 141 -4.88 -2.99 11.26
N LEU A 142 -4.99 -2.34 10.11
CA LEU A 142 -4.50 -1.00 9.88
C LEU A 142 -5.55 -0.04 10.44
N LYS A 143 -5.29 0.51 11.61
CA LYS A 143 -6.28 1.29 12.34
C LYS A 143 -6.59 2.61 11.63
N SER A 144 -5.55 3.34 11.25
CA SER A 144 -5.69 4.61 10.54
C SER A 144 -4.40 4.97 9.81
N VAL A 145 -4.53 5.81 8.80
CA VAL A 145 -3.40 6.39 8.07
C VAL A 145 -3.54 7.90 8.12
N THR A 146 -2.49 8.56 8.62
CA THR A 146 -2.43 10.03 8.66
C THR A 146 -1.38 10.50 7.68
N ILE A 147 -1.76 11.45 6.82
CA ILE A 147 -0.86 12.04 5.83
C ILE A 147 -0.43 13.41 6.34
N SER A 148 0.87 13.67 6.29
CA SER A 148 1.42 14.98 6.65
C SER A 148 2.41 15.45 5.60
N GLU A 149 2.53 16.76 5.47
CA GLU A 149 3.52 17.40 4.61
C GLU A 149 4.60 18.02 5.49
N GLU A 150 5.86 17.84 5.07
CA GLU A 150 7.02 18.41 5.78
C GLU A 150 7.90 19.21 4.84
#